data_d5030f60c0cfddc42c3cbd6690b3c4b8
#
_entry.id   d5030f60c0cfddc42c3cbd6690b3c4b8
#
_cell.length_a   1.000
_cell.length_b   1.000
_cell.length_c   1.000
_cell.angle_alpha   90.00
_cell.angle_beta   90.00
_cell.angle_gamma   90.00
#
_symmetry.space_group_name_H-M   'P 1'
#
loop_
_entity.id
_entity.type
_entity.pdbx_description
1 polymer ?
#
loop_
_entity_poly.entity_id
_entity_poly.type
_entity_poly.pdbx_seq_one_letter_code
_entity_poly.pdbx_strand_id
1 'polypeptide(L)'
;MYYITVKQPPMYHQMSLEEFLFNVEVKPLMLNPNMTNTRTYEVEEVSDRFLRTVSVNRLIGKLRGFNNTYGYLTDKNRHELYREFYIPKKSGGLRKINAPEPELMDALRALKTIFEVDFGALYHTSAFAYVKRRSTLDAVKRHQANESKWFGKYDLSNFFGSTTLSFVIRMFSMVFPFSEVLKREDGRNELEKALELAFLDGGLPQGTPISPLITNIMMIPIDFELARGLREYNHQRFVYTRYADDFLISSKYSFSFREIERYLVSVLNRFEAPFTIKPEKTRYGSSSGSNWNLGVMLNKDNEITVGHKRKRQFQAMLTSYVKDKMSGISWDKNEIQVLEGYRNYYRMVEKDTIDAMVRHLSTKLNVDIVALIKADLKA
;
A
#
# COMPACT_ATOMS: atom_id res chain seq x y z
N MET A 1 -25.58 -19.38 18.84
CA MET A 1 -25.44 -18.10 19.56
C MET A 1 -24.00 -17.97 20.02
N TYR A 2 -23.37 -16.85 19.72
CA TYR A 2 -21.96 -16.60 20.07
C TYR A 2 -21.90 -15.29 20.85
N TYR A 3 -21.15 -15.22 21.93
CA TYR A 3 -20.76 -13.93 22.47
C TYR A 3 -19.35 -13.54 22.08
N ILE A 4 -19.17 -12.26 21.97
CA ILE A 4 -17.91 -11.64 21.66
C ILE A 4 -17.34 -11.13 22.98
N THR A 5 -16.26 -11.74 23.45
CA THR A 5 -15.52 -11.20 24.59
C THR A 5 -14.34 -10.44 24.03
N VAL A 6 -14.36 -9.11 24.17
CA VAL A 6 -13.22 -8.27 23.83
C VAL A 6 -12.29 -8.24 25.04
N LYS A 7 -11.08 -8.79 24.92
CA LYS A 7 -10.03 -8.55 25.92
C LYS A 7 -9.70 -7.06 25.88
N GLN A 8 -9.82 -6.38 27.03
CA GLN A 8 -9.49 -4.95 27.11
C GLN A 8 -8.09 -4.72 26.56
N PRO A 9 -7.93 -3.85 25.56
CA PRO A 9 -6.61 -3.48 25.05
C PRO A 9 -5.88 -2.63 26.10
N PRO A 10 -4.55 -2.71 26.17
CA PRO A 10 -3.78 -1.74 26.93
C PRO A 10 -4.08 -0.34 26.38
N MET A 11 -4.28 0.62 27.30
CA MET A 11 -4.64 2.00 26.98
C MET A 11 -3.75 2.58 25.85
N TYR A 12 -4.42 3.15 24.82
CA TYR A 12 -3.83 3.90 23.71
C TYR A 12 -3.16 3.11 22.56
N HIS A 13 -3.84 2.11 21.98
CA HIS A 13 -3.57 1.73 20.60
C HIS A 13 -4.87 1.75 19.79
N GLN A 14 -4.90 2.54 18.72
CA GLN A 14 -5.94 2.42 17.68
C GLN A 14 -5.76 1.05 17.01
N MET A 15 -6.59 0.09 17.40
CA MET A 15 -6.63 -1.24 16.80
C MET A 15 -7.19 -1.10 15.38
N SER A 16 -6.57 -1.79 14.41
CA SER A 16 -7.19 -1.99 13.10
C SER A 16 -8.44 -2.87 13.26
N LEU A 17 -9.39 -2.77 12.31
CA LEU A 17 -10.58 -3.65 12.30
C LEU A 17 -10.16 -5.13 12.30
N GLU A 18 -9.03 -5.47 11.71
CA GLU A 18 -8.46 -6.83 11.71
C GLU A 18 -7.88 -7.22 13.06
N GLU A 19 -7.18 -6.32 13.76
CA GLU A 19 -6.74 -6.56 15.14
C GLU A 19 -7.93 -6.69 16.08
N PHE A 20 -9.00 -5.92 15.86
CA PHE A 20 -10.26 -6.07 16.57
C PHE A 20 -10.90 -7.45 16.30
N LEU A 21 -11.02 -7.86 15.03
CA LEU A 21 -11.57 -9.15 14.65
C LEU A 21 -10.68 -10.33 15.03
N PHE A 22 -9.37 -10.16 15.09
CA PHE A 22 -8.42 -11.19 15.55
C PHE A 22 -8.40 -11.36 17.07
N ASN A 23 -8.70 -10.29 17.84
CA ASN A 23 -8.79 -10.32 19.29
C ASN A 23 -10.20 -10.64 19.82
N VAL A 24 -11.15 -10.88 18.91
CA VAL A 24 -12.49 -11.34 19.23
C VAL A 24 -12.49 -12.86 19.33
N GLU A 25 -12.49 -13.36 20.54
CA GLU A 25 -12.66 -14.79 20.80
C GLU A 25 -14.17 -15.13 20.71
N VAL A 26 -14.58 -15.74 19.58
CA VAL A 26 -15.95 -16.20 19.40
C VAL A 26 -16.09 -17.56 20.07
N LYS A 27 -16.71 -17.62 21.24
CA LYS A 27 -17.03 -18.89 21.92
C LYS A 27 -18.46 -19.30 21.58
N PRO A 28 -18.70 -20.56 21.18
CA PRO A 28 -20.04 -21.07 21.04
C PRO A 28 -20.76 -21.06 22.38
N LEU A 29 -21.97 -20.50 22.40
CA LEU A 29 -22.83 -20.55 23.58
C LEU A 29 -23.33 -21.97 23.78
N MET A 30 -22.96 -22.60 24.86
CA MET A 30 -23.67 -23.79 25.33
C MET A 30 -25.07 -23.36 25.75
N LEU A 31 -26.02 -23.58 24.86
CA LEU A 31 -27.43 -23.29 25.12
C LEU A 31 -27.93 -24.09 26.33
N ASN A 32 -28.30 -23.37 27.38
CA ASN A 32 -29.18 -23.95 28.39
C ASN A 32 -30.58 -24.05 27.74
N PRO A 33 -31.16 -25.26 27.58
CA PRO A 33 -32.38 -25.45 26.80
C PRO A 33 -33.61 -24.75 27.37
N ASN A 34 -33.51 -24.05 28.48
CA ASN A 34 -34.61 -23.37 29.16
C ASN A 34 -34.58 -21.83 29.10
N MET A 35 -33.71 -21.22 28.28
CA MET A 35 -33.68 -19.75 28.11
C MET A 35 -34.24 -19.34 26.77
N THR A 36 -35.54 -19.11 26.69
CA THR A 36 -36.17 -18.29 25.64
C THR A 36 -35.96 -16.81 25.98
N ASN A 37 -34.89 -16.21 25.52
CA ASN A 37 -34.65 -14.78 25.72
C ASN A 37 -34.45 -14.06 24.37
N THR A 38 -35.57 -13.72 23.74
CA THR A 38 -35.67 -12.95 22.49
C THR A 38 -35.16 -11.50 22.62
N ARG A 39 -34.96 -10.99 23.85
CA ARG A 39 -34.54 -9.61 24.10
C ARG A 39 -33.05 -9.31 23.82
N THR A 40 -32.17 -10.31 23.88
CA THR A 40 -30.73 -10.10 23.72
C THR A 40 -30.34 -9.77 22.26
N TYR A 41 -31.07 -10.33 21.30
CA TYR A 41 -30.81 -10.09 19.86
C TYR A 41 -31.15 -8.66 19.43
N GLU A 42 -32.25 -8.10 19.93
CA GLU A 42 -32.66 -6.75 19.60
C GLU A 42 -31.70 -5.68 20.13
N VAL A 43 -31.04 -5.93 21.28
CA VAL A 43 -30.11 -4.96 21.89
C VAL A 43 -28.78 -4.91 21.15
N GLU A 44 -28.21 -6.05 20.72
CA GLU A 44 -26.96 -6.07 19.94
C GLU A 44 -27.17 -5.50 18.55
N GLU A 45 -28.24 -5.84 17.87
CA GLU A 45 -28.58 -5.31 16.53
C GLU A 45 -28.86 -3.80 16.56
N VAL A 46 -29.53 -3.32 17.60
CA VAL A 46 -29.79 -1.89 17.81
C VAL A 46 -28.49 -1.13 18.13
N SER A 47 -27.59 -1.69 18.95
CA SER A 47 -26.33 -1.04 19.30
C SER A 47 -25.39 -0.93 18.09
N ASP A 48 -25.25 -1.99 17.29
CA ASP A 48 -24.43 -1.97 16.06
C ASP A 48 -25.01 -0.99 15.02
N ARG A 49 -26.30 -1.01 14.80
CA ARG A 49 -27.01 -0.05 13.93
C ARG A 49 -26.84 1.39 14.41
N PHE A 50 -26.90 1.62 15.73
CA PHE A 50 -26.69 2.94 16.32
C PHE A 50 -25.26 3.44 16.09
N LEU A 51 -24.24 2.62 16.38
CA LEU A 51 -22.84 2.97 16.18
C LEU A 51 -22.53 3.26 14.71
N ARG A 52 -23.06 2.46 13.79
CA ARG A 52 -22.94 2.69 12.34
C ARG A 52 -23.59 4.02 11.92
N THR A 53 -24.78 4.32 12.44
CA THR A 53 -25.48 5.56 12.15
C THR A 53 -24.71 6.78 12.67
N VAL A 54 -24.17 6.71 13.88
CA VAL A 54 -23.34 7.79 14.47
C VAL A 54 -22.08 8.01 13.62
N SER A 55 -21.41 6.95 13.18
CA SER A 55 -20.22 7.06 12.33
C SER A 55 -20.53 7.72 10.99
N VAL A 56 -21.64 7.37 10.36
CA VAL A 56 -22.08 7.96 9.08
C VAL A 56 -22.42 9.44 9.23
N ASN A 57 -23.22 9.81 10.26
CA ASN A 57 -23.56 11.21 10.53
C ASN A 57 -22.32 12.07 10.81
N ARG A 58 -21.36 11.53 11.55
CA ARG A 58 -20.09 12.19 11.83
C ARG A 58 -19.29 12.44 10.56
N LEU A 59 -19.22 11.45 9.65
CA LEU A 59 -18.54 11.61 8.38
C LEU A 59 -19.19 12.69 7.52
N ILE A 60 -20.52 12.65 7.36
CA ILE A 60 -21.25 13.67 6.61
C ILE A 60 -21.03 15.06 7.20
N GLY A 61 -21.09 15.20 8.53
CA GLY A 61 -20.81 16.47 9.20
C GLY A 61 -19.41 17.00 8.93
N LYS A 62 -18.39 16.13 8.92
CA LYS A 62 -17.00 16.50 8.60
C LYS A 62 -16.82 16.88 7.14
N LEU A 63 -17.44 16.15 6.21
CA LEU A 63 -17.43 16.49 4.79
C LEU A 63 -18.09 17.83 4.53
N ARG A 64 -19.22 18.11 5.20
CA ARG A 64 -19.88 19.43 5.14
C ARG A 64 -18.99 20.54 5.65
N GLY A 65 -18.33 20.36 6.80
CA GLY A 65 -17.36 21.30 7.34
C GLY A 65 -16.18 21.53 6.38
N PHE A 66 -15.66 20.46 5.77
CA PHE A 66 -14.64 20.54 4.74
C PHE A 66 -15.08 21.36 3.52
N ASN A 67 -16.27 21.08 2.98
CA ASN A 67 -16.81 21.76 1.82
C ASN A 67 -17.11 23.24 2.12
N ASN A 68 -17.54 23.58 3.33
CA ASN A 68 -17.72 24.97 3.75
C ASN A 68 -16.39 25.74 3.80
N THR A 69 -15.29 25.07 4.14
CA THR A 69 -13.95 25.68 4.25
C THR A 69 -13.25 25.76 2.89
N TYR A 70 -13.31 24.69 2.09
CA TYR A 70 -12.49 24.54 0.88
C TYR A 70 -13.30 24.44 -0.43
N GLY A 71 -14.64 24.38 -0.34
CA GLY A 71 -15.49 24.17 -1.51
C GLY A 71 -15.37 25.25 -2.59
N TYR A 72 -14.95 26.46 -2.24
CA TYR A 72 -14.69 27.54 -3.19
C TYR A 72 -13.55 27.20 -4.18
N LEU A 73 -12.67 26.24 -3.84
CA LEU A 73 -11.61 25.79 -4.75
C LEU A 73 -12.18 25.02 -5.96
N THR A 74 -13.41 24.51 -5.87
CA THR A 74 -14.05 23.87 -7.03
C THR A 74 -14.36 24.85 -8.16
N ASP A 75 -14.56 26.13 -7.83
CA ASP A 75 -14.86 27.19 -8.78
C ASP A 75 -13.62 27.78 -9.46
N LYS A 76 -12.40 27.45 -8.94
CA LYS A 76 -11.13 27.88 -9.53
C LYS A 76 -10.73 27.00 -10.71
N ASN A 77 -9.96 27.56 -11.63
CA ASN A 77 -9.33 26.77 -12.69
C ASN A 77 -8.38 25.74 -12.08
N ARG A 78 -8.65 24.45 -12.32
CA ARG A 78 -7.88 23.35 -11.73
C ARG A 78 -6.40 23.39 -12.05
N HIS A 79 -6.02 23.79 -13.27
CA HIS A 79 -4.62 23.83 -13.67
C HIS A 79 -3.82 24.89 -12.92
N GLU A 80 -4.44 25.99 -12.50
CA GLU A 80 -3.79 27.04 -11.70
C GLU A 80 -3.50 26.59 -10.26
N LEU A 81 -4.19 25.52 -9.79
CA LEU A 81 -3.99 24.95 -8.47
C LEU A 81 -2.86 23.91 -8.40
N TYR A 82 -2.14 23.67 -9.53
CA TYR A 82 -1.06 22.72 -9.60
C TYR A 82 0.17 23.31 -10.27
N ARG A 83 1.36 22.98 -9.73
CA ARG A 83 2.63 23.15 -10.39
C ARG A 83 3.05 21.84 -11.04
N GLU A 84 3.29 21.87 -12.34
CA GLU A 84 3.76 20.71 -13.08
C GLU A 84 5.29 20.66 -13.16
N PHE A 85 5.85 19.46 -12.97
CA PHE A 85 7.24 19.17 -13.25
C PHE A 85 7.44 17.72 -13.62
N TYR A 86 8.61 17.40 -14.18
CA TYR A 86 8.90 16.09 -14.71
C TYR A 86 10.10 15.47 -13.97
N ILE A 87 9.98 14.19 -13.60
CA ILE A 87 11.07 13.42 -12.99
C ILE A 87 11.45 12.24 -13.90
N PRO A 88 12.75 11.88 -14.02
CA PRO A 88 13.18 10.73 -14.81
C PRO A 88 12.64 9.42 -14.25
N LYS A 89 12.14 8.53 -15.13
CA LYS A 89 11.80 7.15 -14.76
C LYS A 89 13.04 6.26 -14.86
N LYS A 90 13.16 5.28 -13.98
CA LYS A 90 14.24 4.26 -14.06
C LYS A 90 14.22 3.42 -15.34
N SER A 91 13.06 3.30 -15.97
CA SER A 91 12.85 2.59 -17.25
C SER A 91 13.07 3.47 -18.49
N GLY A 92 13.52 4.69 -18.32
CA GLY A 92 13.59 5.72 -19.37
C GLY A 92 12.31 6.52 -19.48
N GLY A 93 12.40 7.73 -20.08
CA GLY A 93 11.31 8.69 -20.19
C GLY A 93 11.05 9.48 -18.91
N LEU A 94 10.02 10.32 -18.94
CA LEU A 94 9.68 11.25 -17.88
C LEU A 94 8.35 10.84 -17.20
N ARG A 95 8.24 11.17 -15.92
CA ARG A 95 7.00 11.08 -15.14
C ARG A 95 6.54 12.49 -14.83
N LYS A 96 5.34 12.83 -15.29
CA LYS A 96 4.66 14.07 -14.93
C LYS A 96 4.23 14.01 -13.46
N ILE A 97 4.58 15.03 -12.69
CA ILE A 97 4.15 15.23 -11.32
C ILE A 97 3.35 16.53 -11.27
N ASN A 98 2.15 16.45 -10.73
CA ASN A 98 1.28 17.58 -10.47
C ASN A 98 1.32 17.86 -8.96
N ALA A 99 2.18 18.76 -8.53
CA ALA A 99 2.26 19.17 -7.13
C ALA A 99 1.19 20.22 -6.85
N PRO A 100 0.25 19.98 -5.91
CA PRO A 100 -0.74 20.97 -5.53
C PRO A 100 -0.08 22.25 -5.00
N GLU A 101 -0.61 23.39 -5.37
CA GLU A 101 -0.27 24.67 -4.74
C GLU A 101 -0.71 24.68 -3.26
N PRO A 102 -0.13 25.54 -2.39
CA PRO A 102 -0.32 25.45 -0.94
C PRO A 102 -1.77 25.34 -0.50
N GLU A 103 -2.65 26.13 -1.08
CA GLU A 103 -4.07 26.17 -0.73
C GLU A 103 -4.79 24.83 -1.03
N LEU A 104 -4.58 24.26 -2.22
CA LEU A 104 -5.10 22.95 -2.56
C LEU A 104 -4.40 21.83 -1.76
N MET A 105 -3.10 21.97 -1.50
CA MET A 105 -2.36 21.01 -0.69
C MET A 105 -2.97 20.88 0.72
N ASP A 106 -3.34 22.00 1.34
CA ASP A 106 -3.96 22.01 2.67
C ASP A 106 -5.35 21.40 2.64
N ALA A 107 -6.16 21.70 1.61
CA ALA A 107 -7.46 21.06 1.40
C ALA A 107 -7.32 19.53 1.25
N LEU A 108 -6.40 19.05 0.40
CA LEU A 108 -6.21 17.62 0.16
C LEU A 108 -5.63 16.89 1.40
N ARG A 109 -4.82 17.56 2.23
CA ARG A 109 -4.38 17.04 3.53
C ARG A 109 -5.52 16.96 4.53
N ALA A 110 -6.38 17.98 4.59
CA ALA A 110 -7.56 17.97 5.45
C ALA A 110 -8.51 16.83 5.09
N LEU A 111 -8.83 16.64 3.79
CA LEU A 111 -9.66 15.54 3.33
C LEU A 111 -9.03 14.18 3.62
N LYS A 112 -7.71 14.04 3.40
CA LYS A 112 -6.96 12.84 3.76
C LYS A 112 -7.09 12.54 5.26
N THR A 113 -6.98 13.55 6.11
CA THR A 113 -7.11 13.40 7.57
C THR A 113 -8.49 12.90 7.95
N ILE A 114 -9.56 13.43 7.34
CA ILE A 114 -10.94 12.95 7.55
C ILE A 114 -11.02 11.45 7.27
N PHE A 115 -10.45 10.98 6.17
CA PHE A 115 -10.53 9.56 5.80
C PHE A 115 -9.60 8.66 6.63
N GLU A 116 -8.38 9.11 7.01
CA GLU A 116 -7.44 8.29 7.76
C GLU A 116 -7.72 8.22 9.27
N VAL A 117 -8.08 9.36 9.88
CA VAL A 117 -8.19 9.45 11.35
C VAL A 117 -9.55 8.97 11.83
N ASP A 118 -10.61 9.28 11.09
CA ASP A 118 -11.96 9.04 11.55
C ASP A 118 -12.47 7.63 11.25
N PHE A 119 -11.91 6.97 10.23
CA PHE A 119 -12.39 5.66 9.78
C PHE A 119 -11.34 4.56 9.86
N GLY A 120 -10.19 4.84 10.46
CA GLY A 120 -9.08 3.91 10.53
C GLY A 120 -8.60 3.46 9.14
N ALA A 121 -7.55 2.65 9.10
CA ALA A 121 -7.05 2.13 7.85
C ALA A 121 -7.91 0.93 7.40
N LEU A 122 -8.96 1.19 6.64
CA LEU A 122 -9.81 0.16 6.02
C LEU A 122 -9.12 -0.50 4.82
N TYR A 123 -7.81 -0.74 4.92
CA TYR A 123 -7.07 -1.32 3.80
C TYR A 123 -7.18 -2.84 3.81
N HIS A 124 -7.39 -3.43 2.64
CA HIS A 124 -7.29 -4.87 2.52
C HIS A 124 -5.91 -5.39 2.95
N THR A 125 -5.86 -6.59 3.52
CA THR A 125 -4.61 -7.20 4.01
C THR A 125 -3.56 -7.39 2.93
N SER A 126 -3.97 -7.52 1.67
CA SER A 126 -3.07 -7.63 0.52
C SER A 126 -2.49 -6.29 0.03
N ALA A 127 -2.99 -5.13 0.51
CA ALA A 127 -2.47 -3.81 0.14
C ALA A 127 -1.27 -3.43 1.00
N PHE A 128 -0.12 -3.12 0.38
CA PHE A 128 1.12 -2.78 1.09
C PHE A 128 1.64 -1.38 0.79
N ALA A 129 1.36 -0.81 -0.40
CA ALA A 129 1.77 0.54 -0.72
C ALA A 129 0.93 1.58 0.04
N TYR A 130 1.59 2.64 0.52
CA TYR A 130 0.97 3.79 1.16
C TYR A 130 0.17 3.47 2.45
N VAL A 131 0.38 2.31 3.02
CA VAL A 131 -0.24 1.88 4.28
C VAL A 131 0.77 2.03 5.40
N LYS A 132 0.38 2.71 6.49
CA LYS A 132 1.24 2.87 7.67
C LYS A 132 1.63 1.48 8.22
N ARG A 133 2.88 1.33 8.64
CA ARG A 133 3.46 0.10 9.20
C ARG A 133 3.48 -1.11 8.26
N ARG A 134 3.25 -0.91 6.95
CA ARG A 134 3.44 -1.93 5.91
C ARG A 134 4.56 -1.51 4.96
N SER A 135 5.48 -2.41 4.69
CA SER A 135 6.62 -2.18 3.80
C SER A 135 6.65 -3.17 2.64
N THR A 136 7.53 -2.94 1.69
CA THR A 136 7.82 -3.89 0.62
C THR A 136 8.32 -5.23 1.17
N LEU A 137 9.09 -5.18 2.27
CA LEU A 137 9.60 -6.37 2.93
C LEU A 137 8.47 -7.20 3.54
N ASP A 138 7.47 -6.55 4.15
CA ASP A 138 6.31 -7.25 4.72
C ASP A 138 5.46 -7.90 3.64
N ALA A 139 5.32 -7.27 2.47
CA ALA A 139 4.69 -7.91 1.31
C ALA A 139 5.42 -9.19 0.92
N VAL A 140 6.75 -9.15 0.80
CA VAL A 140 7.55 -10.33 0.41
C VAL A 140 7.54 -11.40 1.49
N LYS A 141 7.51 -11.05 2.78
CA LYS A 141 7.37 -12.01 3.89
C LYS A 141 6.10 -12.86 3.79
N ARG A 142 4.99 -12.33 3.24
CA ARG A 142 3.78 -13.16 3.00
C ARG A 142 4.05 -14.28 1.99
N HIS A 143 4.77 -13.97 0.92
CA HIS A 143 5.16 -14.97 -0.07
C HIS A 143 6.19 -15.96 0.48
N GLN A 144 7.10 -15.49 1.35
CA GLN A 144 8.06 -16.32 2.08
C GLN A 144 7.35 -17.31 3.02
N ALA A 145 6.39 -16.84 3.79
CA ALA A 145 5.61 -17.69 4.72
C ALA A 145 4.82 -18.80 3.99
N ASN A 146 4.46 -18.58 2.73
CA ASN A 146 3.83 -19.59 1.88
C ASN A 146 4.85 -20.54 1.21
N GLU A 147 6.15 -20.37 1.45
CA GLU A 147 7.22 -21.08 0.73
C GLU A 147 7.08 -20.99 -0.80
N SER A 148 6.68 -19.82 -1.26
CA SER A 148 6.37 -19.59 -2.67
C SER A 148 7.60 -19.74 -3.55
N LYS A 149 7.49 -20.54 -4.60
CA LYS A 149 8.56 -20.80 -5.57
C LYS A 149 8.31 -20.21 -6.95
N TRP A 150 7.04 -19.90 -7.26
CA TRP A 150 6.62 -19.36 -8.54
C TRP A 150 5.90 -18.04 -8.34
N PHE A 151 6.21 -17.06 -9.20
CA PHE A 151 5.77 -15.67 -9.04
C PHE A 151 5.26 -15.12 -10.37
N GLY A 152 4.06 -14.56 -10.37
CA GLY A 152 3.49 -13.76 -11.43
C GLY A 152 3.37 -12.31 -10.98
N LYS A 153 4.00 -11.40 -11.71
CA LYS A 153 3.86 -9.96 -11.48
C LYS A 153 3.08 -9.33 -12.63
N TYR A 154 2.08 -8.51 -12.28
CA TYR A 154 1.20 -7.82 -13.23
C TYR A 154 1.15 -6.34 -12.84
N ASP A 155 1.34 -5.45 -13.82
CA ASP A 155 1.37 -3.98 -13.63
C ASP A 155 0.17 -3.37 -14.34
N LEU A 156 -0.60 -2.53 -13.64
CA LEU A 156 -1.73 -1.83 -14.24
C LEU A 156 -1.25 -0.60 -15.02
N SER A 157 -1.87 -0.35 -16.18
CA SER A 157 -1.56 0.80 -17.01
C SER A 157 -2.19 2.07 -16.43
N ASN A 158 -1.41 3.15 -16.39
CA ASN A 158 -1.89 4.49 -16.04
C ASN A 158 -2.83 4.55 -14.82
N PHE A 159 -2.52 3.74 -13.78
CA PHE A 159 -3.40 3.47 -12.63
C PHE A 159 -4.05 4.73 -12.05
N PHE A 160 -3.27 5.76 -11.71
CA PHE A 160 -3.79 7.00 -11.18
C PHE A 160 -4.57 7.81 -12.23
N GLY A 161 -4.00 8.01 -13.41
CA GLY A 161 -4.62 8.84 -14.45
C GLY A 161 -5.90 8.25 -15.04
N SER A 162 -6.06 6.93 -15.02
CA SER A 162 -7.30 6.27 -15.47
C SER A 162 -8.37 6.18 -14.38
N THR A 163 -8.04 6.47 -13.11
CA THR A 163 -9.01 6.46 -12.02
C THR A 163 -9.93 7.66 -12.11
N THR A 164 -11.17 7.44 -12.55
CA THR A 164 -12.20 8.49 -12.64
C THR A 164 -12.96 8.66 -11.34
N LEU A 165 -13.56 9.85 -11.12
CA LEU A 165 -14.42 10.10 -9.96
C LEU A 165 -15.61 9.13 -9.91
N SER A 166 -16.25 8.87 -11.05
CA SER A 166 -17.40 7.95 -11.15
C SER A 166 -17.01 6.52 -10.74
N PHE A 167 -15.83 6.05 -11.15
CA PHE A 167 -15.30 4.76 -10.71
C PHE A 167 -15.05 4.74 -9.20
N VAL A 168 -14.43 5.78 -8.64
CA VAL A 168 -14.21 5.89 -7.19
C VAL A 168 -15.51 5.87 -6.41
N ILE A 169 -16.52 6.66 -6.81
CA ILE A 169 -17.84 6.67 -6.17
C ILE A 169 -18.50 5.29 -6.20
N ARG A 170 -18.43 4.60 -7.35
CA ARG A 170 -18.96 3.24 -7.47
C ARG A 170 -18.24 2.26 -6.51
N MET A 171 -16.93 2.31 -6.43
CA MET A 171 -16.18 1.44 -5.53
C MET A 171 -16.42 1.78 -4.05
N PHE A 172 -16.51 3.08 -3.72
CA PHE A 172 -16.81 3.54 -2.37
C PHE A 172 -18.23 3.12 -1.93
N SER A 173 -19.17 2.99 -2.86
CA SER A 173 -20.53 2.50 -2.53
C SER A 173 -20.56 1.05 -2.03
N MET A 174 -19.45 0.32 -2.14
CA MET A 174 -19.28 -1.05 -1.65
C MET A 174 -18.49 -1.11 -0.33
N VAL A 175 -17.99 0.03 0.18
CA VAL A 175 -17.11 0.09 1.35
C VAL A 175 -17.74 0.93 2.45
N PHE A 176 -17.98 0.33 3.62
CA PHE A 176 -18.43 1.10 4.80
C PHE A 176 -17.30 2.03 5.29
N PRO A 177 -17.59 3.27 5.72
CA PRO A 177 -18.91 3.90 5.89
C PRO A 177 -19.42 4.61 4.63
N PHE A 178 -18.64 4.70 3.57
CA PHE A 178 -19.00 5.41 2.34
C PHE A 178 -20.23 4.83 1.67
N SER A 179 -20.43 3.51 1.75
CA SER A 179 -21.64 2.85 1.25
C SER A 179 -22.92 3.42 1.86
N GLU A 180 -22.92 3.72 3.15
CA GLU A 180 -24.07 4.29 3.84
C GLU A 180 -24.20 5.81 3.61
N VAL A 181 -23.07 6.52 3.49
CA VAL A 181 -23.04 7.94 3.11
C VAL A 181 -23.66 8.14 1.72
N LEU A 182 -23.29 7.29 0.76
CA LEU A 182 -23.75 7.39 -0.63
C LEU A 182 -25.21 6.98 -0.84
N LYS A 183 -25.85 6.29 0.11
CA LYS A 183 -27.31 6.02 0.10
C LYS A 183 -28.13 7.25 0.46
N ARG A 184 -27.54 8.24 1.09
CA ARG A 184 -28.19 9.47 1.51
C ARG A 184 -27.87 10.59 0.53
N GLU A 185 -28.86 11.34 0.10
CA GLU A 185 -28.69 12.43 -0.85
C GLU A 185 -27.72 13.51 -0.32
N ASP A 186 -27.92 13.96 0.94
CA ASP A 186 -27.05 14.94 1.58
C ASP A 186 -25.61 14.41 1.70
N GLY A 187 -25.42 13.13 2.07
CA GLY A 187 -24.13 12.50 2.19
C GLY A 187 -23.42 12.34 0.85
N ARG A 188 -24.16 11.92 -0.18
CA ARG A 188 -23.65 11.81 -1.55
C ARG A 188 -23.10 13.14 -2.05
N ASN A 189 -23.90 14.19 -1.95
CA ASN A 189 -23.53 15.52 -2.43
C ASN A 189 -22.26 16.03 -1.72
N GLU A 190 -22.15 15.86 -0.40
CA GLU A 190 -20.99 16.28 0.36
C GLU A 190 -19.72 15.46 -0.01
N LEU A 191 -19.86 14.15 -0.21
CA LEU A 191 -18.73 13.29 -0.56
C LEU A 191 -18.24 13.54 -1.98
N GLU A 192 -19.15 13.64 -2.96
CA GLU A 192 -18.81 13.90 -4.37
C GLU A 192 -18.10 15.24 -4.52
N LYS A 193 -18.64 16.31 -3.91
CA LYS A 193 -18.02 17.64 -3.92
C LYS A 193 -16.62 17.64 -3.29
N ALA A 194 -16.46 16.97 -2.15
CA ALA A 194 -15.16 16.88 -1.49
C ALA A 194 -14.15 16.10 -2.32
N LEU A 195 -14.56 14.97 -2.93
CA LEU A 195 -13.68 14.14 -3.77
C LEU A 195 -13.30 14.83 -5.08
N GLU A 196 -14.17 15.66 -5.65
CA GLU A 196 -13.91 16.38 -6.90
C GLU A 196 -12.58 17.17 -6.82
N LEU A 197 -12.25 17.74 -5.66
CA LEU A 197 -10.98 18.45 -5.44
C LEU A 197 -9.73 17.57 -5.64
N ALA A 198 -9.85 16.26 -5.51
CA ALA A 198 -8.73 15.33 -5.67
C ALA A 198 -8.42 14.97 -7.13
N PHE A 199 -9.25 15.39 -8.10
CA PHE A 199 -9.13 15.01 -9.51
C PHE A 199 -8.61 16.16 -10.38
N LEU A 200 -7.80 15.80 -11.38
CA LEU A 200 -7.29 16.67 -12.43
C LEU A 200 -7.38 15.92 -13.77
N ASP A 201 -7.89 16.57 -14.82
CA ASP A 201 -8.03 15.99 -16.17
C ASP A 201 -8.78 14.64 -16.18
N GLY A 202 -9.78 14.51 -15.32
CA GLY A 202 -10.62 13.31 -15.20
C GLY A 202 -9.98 12.12 -14.47
N GLY A 203 -8.75 12.25 -13.98
CA GLY A 203 -8.03 11.22 -13.24
C GLY A 203 -7.45 11.72 -11.91
N LEU A 204 -6.83 10.82 -11.13
CA LEU A 204 -6.09 11.17 -9.94
C LEU A 204 -4.66 11.64 -10.31
N PRO A 205 -4.26 12.87 -9.95
CA PRO A 205 -2.92 13.35 -10.25
C PRO A 205 -1.86 12.66 -9.40
N GLN A 206 -0.66 12.46 -9.98
CA GLN A 206 0.52 11.99 -9.26
C GLN A 206 1.22 13.16 -8.58
N GLY A 207 1.44 13.05 -7.27
CA GLY A 207 2.08 14.10 -6.46
C GLY A 207 1.18 14.66 -5.36
N THR A 208 -0.07 14.27 -5.28
CA THR A 208 -0.99 14.70 -4.22
C THR A 208 -0.93 13.79 -2.99
N PRO A 209 -1.25 14.32 -1.79
CA PRO A 209 -1.23 13.51 -0.58
C PRO A 209 -2.38 12.52 -0.46
N ILE A 210 -3.50 12.73 -1.19
CA ILE A 210 -4.71 11.93 -1.04
C ILE A 210 -4.88 10.87 -2.13
N SER A 211 -4.33 11.04 -3.34
CA SER A 211 -4.48 10.07 -4.43
C SER A 211 -4.12 8.62 -4.03
N PRO A 212 -3.02 8.38 -3.27
CA PRO A 212 -2.70 7.04 -2.79
C PRO A 212 -3.76 6.45 -1.85
N LEU A 213 -4.37 7.27 -1.02
CA LEU A 213 -5.41 6.84 -0.08
C LEU A 213 -6.69 6.44 -0.83
N ILE A 214 -7.16 7.31 -1.75
CA ILE A 214 -8.33 7.02 -2.58
C ILE A 214 -8.13 5.71 -3.33
N THR A 215 -6.96 5.50 -3.95
CA THR A 215 -6.67 4.26 -4.70
C THR A 215 -6.68 3.03 -3.80
N ASN A 216 -6.21 3.11 -2.56
CA ASN A 216 -6.28 1.99 -1.64
C ASN A 216 -7.71 1.66 -1.20
N ILE A 217 -8.54 2.66 -0.93
CA ILE A 217 -9.95 2.44 -0.54
C ILE A 217 -10.75 1.87 -1.71
N MET A 218 -10.64 2.44 -2.92
CA MET A 218 -11.38 1.96 -4.08
C MET A 218 -11.01 0.54 -4.49
N MET A 219 -9.78 0.10 -4.19
CA MET A 219 -9.33 -1.25 -4.52
C MET A 219 -9.80 -2.31 -3.51
N ILE A 220 -10.37 -1.94 -2.37
CA ILE A 220 -10.80 -2.92 -1.34
C ILE A 220 -11.72 -4.01 -1.91
N PRO A 221 -12.82 -3.72 -2.65
CA PRO A 221 -13.68 -4.76 -3.18
C PRO A 221 -12.97 -5.68 -4.19
N ILE A 222 -12.09 -5.12 -5.03
CA ILE A 222 -11.29 -5.86 -6.00
C ILE A 222 -10.27 -6.76 -5.27
N ASP A 223 -9.57 -6.22 -4.26
CA ASP A 223 -8.61 -6.98 -3.46
C ASP A 223 -9.29 -8.16 -2.74
N PHE A 224 -10.50 -7.97 -2.20
CA PHE A 224 -11.30 -9.05 -1.59
C PHE A 224 -11.66 -10.14 -2.60
N GLU A 225 -12.15 -9.76 -3.78
CA GLU A 225 -12.52 -10.72 -4.81
C GLU A 225 -11.31 -11.50 -5.33
N LEU A 226 -10.20 -10.81 -5.58
CA LEU A 226 -8.95 -11.46 -6.01
C LEU A 226 -8.41 -12.41 -4.95
N ALA A 227 -8.37 -11.98 -3.69
CA ALA A 227 -7.86 -12.81 -2.59
C ALA A 227 -8.75 -14.04 -2.35
N ARG A 228 -10.07 -13.89 -2.49
CA ARG A 228 -11.04 -14.98 -2.35
C ARG A 228 -10.87 -16.01 -3.47
N GLY A 229 -10.97 -15.58 -4.72
CA GLY A 229 -10.95 -16.49 -5.86
C GLY A 229 -9.60 -17.18 -6.03
N LEU A 230 -8.48 -16.51 -5.72
CA LEU A 230 -7.16 -17.15 -5.74
C LEU A 230 -7.01 -18.22 -4.65
N ARG A 231 -7.70 -18.13 -3.52
CA ARG A 231 -7.72 -19.22 -2.51
C ARG A 231 -8.50 -20.43 -2.97
N GLU A 232 -9.55 -20.20 -3.73
CA GLU A 232 -10.43 -21.26 -4.25
C GLU A 232 -9.88 -21.93 -5.51
N TYR A 233 -8.90 -21.30 -6.17
CA TYR A 233 -8.40 -21.72 -7.48
C TYR A 233 -7.51 -22.98 -7.38
N ASN A 234 -7.99 -24.10 -7.94
CA ASN A 234 -7.28 -25.38 -8.10
C ASN A 234 -6.57 -25.93 -6.86
N HIS A 235 -7.05 -25.64 -5.63
CA HIS A 235 -6.41 -26.05 -4.38
C HIS A 235 -4.93 -25.66 -4.26
N GLN A 236 -4.43 -24.78 -5.13
CA GLN A 236 -3.08 -24.24 -5.03
C GLN A 236 -3.06 -23.15 -3.97
N ARG A 237 -2.02 -23.16 -3.13
CA ARG A 237 -1.82 -22.11 -2.14
C ARG A 237 -1.30 -20.85 -2.82
N PHE A 238 -2.19 -20.05 -3.37
CA PHE A 238 -1.84 -18.74 -3.89
C PHE A 238 -1.75 -17.70 -2.77
N VAL A 239 -0.74 -16.84 -2.88
CA VAL A 239 -0.61 -15.60 -2.10
C VAL A 239 -0.71 -14.43 -3.05
N TYR A 240 -1.56 -13.49 -2.72
CA TYR A 240 -1.76 -12.24 -3.43
C TYR A 240 -1.32 -11.06 -2.56
N THR A 241 -0.51 -10.18 -3.13
CA THR A 241 -0.18 -8.86 -2.55
C THR A 241 -0.24 -7.79 -3.63
N ARG A 242 -0.62 -6.57 -3.23
CA ARG A 242 -0.68 -5.41 -4.10
C ARG A 242 0.20 -4.28 -3.56
N TYR A 243 1.02 -3.72 -4.41
CA TYR A 243 1.80 -2.54 -4.11
C TYR A 243 1.46 -1.44 -5.13
N ALA A 244 0.50 -0.57 -4.80
CA ALA A 244 -0.11 0.40 -5.70
C ALA A 244 -0.74 -0.29 -6.94
N ASP A 245 -0.14 -0.11 -8.11
CA ASP A 245 -0.49 -0.69 -9.40
C ASP A 245 0.16 -2.05 -9.69
N ASP A 246 1.11 -2.49 -8.85
CA ASP A 246 1.80 -3.76 -8.98
C ASP A 246 1.05 -4.88 -8.24
N PHE A 247 0.55 -5.89 -8.96
CA PHE A 247 -0.01 -7.12 -8.40
C PHE A 247 1.05 -8.21 -8.41
N LEU A 248 1.28 -8.82 -7.25
CA LEU A 248 2.16 -9.97 -7.11
C LEU A 248 1.35 -11.17 -6.64
N ILE A 249 1.38 -12.23 -7.43
CA ILE A 249 0.73 -13.50 -7.14
C ILE A 249 1.80 -14.57 -7.12
N SER A 250 1.80 -15.41 -6.09
CA SER A 250 2.76 -16.50 -5.99
C SER A 250 2.15 -17.79 -5.48
N SER A 251 2.81 -18.90 -5.77
CA SER A 251 2.43 -20.21 -5.28
C SER A 251 3.68 -21.07 -5.01
N LYS A 252 3.53 -22.08 -4.16
CA LYS A 252 4.53 -23.14 -3.98
C LYS A 252 4.73 -23.97 -5.25
N TYR A 253 3.68 -24.12 -6.05
CA TYR A 253 3.65 -24.92 -7.27
C TYR A 253 3.61 -24.03 -8.51
N SER A 254 4.09 -24.55 -9.64
CA SER A 254 3.96 -23.84 -10.91
C SER A 254 2.49 -23.66 -11.30
N PHE A 255 2.19 -22.58 -11.95
CA PHE A 255 0.83 -22.25 -12.37
C PHE A 255 0.83 -21.60 -13.76
N SER A 256 -0.31 -21.69 -14.43
CA SER A 256 -0.50 -21.03 -15.72
C SER A 256 -0.60 -19.52 -15.53
N PHE A 257 0.43 -18.82 -15.92
CA PHE A 257 0.50 -17.36 -15.86
C PHE A 257 -0.65 -16.70 -16.63
N ARG A 258 -0.98 -17.22 -17.82
CA ARG A 258 -2.07 -16.71 -18.67
C ARG A 258 -3.46 -16.95 -18.06
N GLU A 259 -3.64 -18.03 -17.32
CA GLU A 259 -4.92 -18.29 -16.63
C GLU A 259 -5.13 -17.31 -15.49
N ILE A 260 -4.08 -17.05 -14.72
CA ILE A 260 -4.13 -16.04 -13.65
C ILE A 260 -4.35 -14.64 -14.24
N GLU A 261 -3.68 -14.28 -15.35
CA GLU A 261 -3.92 -13.02 -16.05
C GLU A 261 -5.38 -12.87 -16.50
N ARG A 262 -5.94 -13.92 -17.13
CA ARG A 262 -7.36 -13.94 -17.54
C ARG A 262 -8.29 -13.77 -16.33
N TYR A 263 -7.97 -14.42 -15.22
CA TYR A 263 -8.75 -14.26 -13.99
C TYR A 263 -8.67 -12.81 -13.46
N LEU A 264 -7.47 -12.20 -13.39
CA LEU A 264 -7.31 -10.81 -13.02
C LEU A 264 -8.14 -9.87 -13.91
N VAL A 265 -8.04 -10.03 -15.23
CA VAL A 265 -8.81 -9.26 -16.20
C VAL A 265 -10.32 -9.45 -16.00
N SER A 266 -10.78 -10.69 -15.76
CA SER A 266 -12.20 -10.97 -15.50
C SER A 266 -12.73 -10.26 -14.25
N VAL A 267 -11.92 -10.19 -13.19
CA VAL A 267 -12.27 -9.46 -11.97
C VAL A 267 -12.31 -7.96 -12.24
N LEU A 268 -11.29 -7.39 -12.89
CA LEU A 268 -11.27 -5.98 -13.26
C LEU A 268 -12.50 -5.60 -14.10
N ASN A 269 -12.84 -6.42 -15.10
CA ASN A 269 -14.02 -6.20 -15.95
C ASN A 269 -15.32 -6.28 -15.17
N ARG A 270 -15.46 -7.21 -14.21
CA ARG A 270 -16.66 -7.32 -13.35
C ARG A 270 -16.91 -6.05 -12.55
N PHE A 271 -15.86 -5.39 -12.10
CA PHE A 271 -15.95 -4.09 -11.43
C PHE A 271 -15.94 -2.91 -12.41
N GLU A 272 -15.92 -3.16 -13.73
CA GLU A 272 -15.78 -2.13 -14.78
C GLU A 272 -14.60 -1.19 -14.47
N ALA A 273 -13.49 -1.76 -13.99
CA ALA A 273 -12.32 -0.99 -13.63
C ALA A 273 -11.63 -0.43 -14.90
N PRO A 274 -11.25 0.85 -14.92
CA PRO A 274 -10.68 1.50 -16.09
C PRO A 274 -9.18 1.18 -16.28
N PHE A 275 -8.78 -0.03 -15.88
CA PHE A 275 -7.38 -0.44 -15.89
C PHE A 275 -7.15 -1.60 -16.86
N THR A 276 -5.98 -1.57 -17.51
CA THR A 276 -5.48 -2.68 -18.32
C THR A 276 -4.14 -3.16 -17.77
N ILE A 277 -3.86 -4.44 -17.94
CA ILE A 277 -2.55 -5.00 -17.57
C ILE A 277 -1.54 -4.62 -18.67
N LYS A 278 -0.33 -4.20 -18.27
CA LYS A 278 0.80 -3.91 -19.18
C LYS A 278 1.56 -5.19 -19.51
N PRO A 279 1.45 -5.72 -20.73
CA PRO A 279 2.14 -6.96 -21.11
C PRO A 279 3.67 -6.84 -20.99
N GLU A 280 4.23 -5.67 -21.36
CA GLU A 280 5.67 -5.42 -21.35
C GLU A 280 6.30 -5.40 -19.94
N LYS A 281 5.50 -5.17 -18.92
CA LYS A 281 5.93 -5.18 -17.51
C LYS A 281 5.54 -6.46 -16.77
N THR A 282 4.70 -7.26 -17.38
CA THR A 282 4.25 -8.54 -16.83
C THR A 282 5.41 -9.53 -16.81
N ARG A 283 5.62 -10.20 -15.69
CA ARG A 283 6.74 -11.14 -15.49
C ARG A 283 6.25 -12.41 -14.80
N TYR A 284 6.79 -13.53 -15.25
CA TYR A 284 6.63 -14.81 -14.60
C TYR A 284 7.99 -15.45 -14.37
N GLY A 285 8.22 -16.00 -13.20
CA GLY A 285 9.50 -16.59 -12.85
C GLY A 285 9.45 -17.46 -11.60
N SER A 286 10.54 -18.17 -11.36
CA SER A 286 10.70 -19.00 -10.17
C SER A 286 11.75 -18.42 -9.20
N SER A 287 11.79 -18.97 -7.99
CA SER A 287 12.82 -18.63 -6.97
C SER A 287 14.23 -19.02 -7.40
N SER A 288 14.37 -19.91 -8.40
CA SER A 288 15.68 -20.25 -9.00
C SER A 288 16.18 -19.21 -9.99
N GLY A 289 15.33 -18.27 -10.41
CA GLY A 289 15.62 -17.20 -11.36
C GLY A 289 15.52 -15.80 -10.77
N SER A 290 15.39 -14.80 -11.64
CA SER A 290 15.19 -13.41 -11.25
C SER A 290 13.73 -13.15 -10.93
N ASN A 291 13.33 -13.30 -9.68
CA ASN A 291 11.97 -13.05 -9.18
C ASN A 291 11.87 -11.73 -8.41
N TRP A 292 12.34 -10.65 -9.00
CA TRP A 292 12.37 -9.34 -8.36
C TRP A 292 10.98 -8.85 -7.94
N ASN A 293 10.75 -8.80 -6.64
CA ASN A 293 9.52 -8.35 -6.03
C ASN A 293 9.80 -7.09 -5.20
N LEU A 294 9.38 -5.93 -5.71
CA LEU A 294 9.50 -4.66 -5.00
C LEU A 294 10.95 -4.32 -4.56
N GLY A 295 11.93 -4.76 -5.33
CA GLY A 295 13.34 -4.48 -5.04
C GLY A 295 14.09 -5.55 -4.22
N VAL A 296 13.40 -6.62 -3.81
CA VAL A 296 13.99 -7.79 -3.14
C VAL A 296 13.59 -9.08 -3.86
N MET A 297 14.21 -10.19 -3.53
CA MET A 297 13.97 -11.51 -4.11
C MET A 297 13.74 -12.53 -3.00
N LEU A 298 13.01 -13.60 -3.30
CA LEU A 298 13.09 -14.86 -2.56
C LEU A 298 14.02 -15.80 -3.32
N ASN A 299 15.10 -16.25 -2.66
CA ASN A 299 16.02 -17.21 -3.26
C ASN A 299 15.44 -18.63 -3.19
N LYS A 300 16.18 -19.62 -3.77
CA LYS A 300 15.79 -21.03 -3.76
C LYS A 300 15.64 -21.61 -2.35
N ASP A 301 16.32 -21.05 -1.37
CA ASP A 301 16.33 -21.47 0.03
C ASP A 301 15.24 -20.74 0.84
N ASN A 302 14.33 -20.06 0.17
CA ASN A 302 13.23 -19.28 0.74
C ASN A 302 13.69 -18.11 1.63
N GLU A 303 14.87 -17.53 1.34
CA GLU A 303 15.38 -16.37 2.06
C GLU A 303 15.15 -15.08 1.25
N ILE A 304 14.81 -14.01 1.94
CA ILE A 304 14.65 -12.69 1.33
C ILE A 304 16.04 -12.07 1.14
N THR A 305 16.35 -11.68 -0.09
CA THR A 305 17.66 -11.14 -0.47
C THR A 305 17.56 -9.94 -1.41
N VAL A 306 18.50 -9.02 -1.33
CA VAL A 306 18.69 -7.96 -2.33
C VAL A 306 19.30 -8.46 -3.64
N GLY A 307 19.74 -9.72 -3.67
CA GLY A 307 20.30 -10.39 -4.83
C GLY A 307 21.80 -10.11 -5.04
N HIS A 308 22.47 -11.08 -5.63
CA HIS A 308 23.92 -11.10 -5.77
C HIS A 308 24.46 -9.91 -6.59
N LYS A 309 23.79 -9.56 -7.70
CA LYS A 309 24.20 -8.44 -8.56
C LYS A 309 24.26 -7.11 -7.80
N ARG A 310 23.21 -6.82 -7.01
CA ARG A 310 23.16 -5.58 -6.22
C ARG A 310 24.17 -5.58 -5.08
N LYS A 311 24.39 -6.72 -4.43
CA LYS A 311 25.44 -6.84 -3.41
C LYS A 311 26.84 -6.55 -4.01
N ARG A 312 27.15 -7.08 -5.19
CA ARG A 312 28.39 -6.76 -5.90
C ARG A 312 28.52 -5.29 -6.28
N GLN A 313 27.44 -4.69 -6.80
CA GLN A 313 27.44 -3.26 -7.13
C GLN A 313 27.68 -2.40 -5.88
N PHE A 314 27.01 -2.71 -4.79
CA PHE A 314 27.19 -2.01 -3.52
C PHE A 314 28.62 -2.18 -2.97
N GLN A 315 29.17 -3.38 -3.04
CA GLN A 315 30.57 -3.64 -2.68
C GLN A 315 31.55 -2.82 -3.53
N ALA A 316 31.31 -2.71 -4.84
CA ALA A 316 32.11 -1.89 -5.72
C ALA A 316 32.02 -0.40 -5.36
N MET A 317 30.79 0.11 -5.08
CA MET A 317 30.59 1.49 -4.63
C MET A 317 31.35 1.81 -3.34
N LEU A 318 31.27 0.93 -2.32
CA LEU A 318 32.04 1.08 -1.08
C LEU A 318 33.54 1.10 -1.33
N THR A 319 34.04 0.22 -2.21
CA THR A 319 35.47 0.14 -2.56
C THR A 319 35.93 1.39 -3.28
N SER A 320 35.12 1.91 -4.25
CA SER A 320 35.42 3.14 -4.97
C SER A 320 35.50 4.32 -4.02
N TYR A 321 34.44 4.51 -3.19
CA TYR A 321 34.39 5.57 -2.21
C TYR A 321 35.63 5.64 -1.31
N VAL A 322 36.06 4.50 -0.76
CA VAL A 322 37.28 4.46 0.10
C VAL A 322 38.52 4.78 -0.68
N LYS A 323 38.70 4.19 -1.88
CA LYS A 323 39.91 4.44 -2.72
C LYS A 323 40.01 5.89 -3.15
N ASP A 324 38.90 6.49 -3.59
CA ASP A 324 38.84 7.89 -4.00
C ASP A 324 39.23 8.80 -2.82
N LYS A 325 38.67 8.53 -1.65
CA LYS A 325 38.99 9.26 -0.42
C LYS A 325 40.48 9.15 -0.05
N MET A 326 41.06 7.95 -0.17
CA MET A 326 42.50 7.74 0.08
C MET A 326 43.39 8.45 -0.95
N SER A 327 42.89 8.68 -2.16
CA SER A 327 43.53 9.42 -3.22
C SER A 327 43.30 10.93 -3.17
N GLY A 328 42.64 11.43 -2.13
CA GLY A 328 42.29 12.85 -1.99
C GLY A 328 41.09 13.32 -2.82
N ILE A 329 40.38 12.40 -3.45
CA ILE A 329 39.16 12.69 -4.20
C ILE A 329 37.96 12.63 -3.25
N SER A 330 37.23 13.75 -3.13
CA SER A 330 36.03 13.82 -2.30
C SER A 330 34.79 13.58 -3.12
N TRP A 331 33.90 12.70 -2.62
CA TRP A 331 32.54 12.56 -3.13
C TRP A 331 31.68 13.71 -2.61
N ASP A 332 30.70 14.11 -3.40
CA ASP A 332 29.72 15.10 -2.93
C ASP A 332 28.78 14.51 -1.86
N LYS A 333 28.12 15.39 -1.12
CA LYS A 333 27.25 15.00 -0.01
C LYS A 333 26.07 14.13 -0.49
N ASN A 334 25.55 14.35 -1.70
CA ASN A 334 24.45 13.55 -2.26
C ASN A 334 24.93 12.13 -2.60
N GLU A 335 26.10 11.98 -3.17
CA GLU A 335 26.69 10.66 -3.47
C GLU A 335 26.88 9.83 -2.19
N ILE A 336 27.37 10.47 -1.12
CA ILE A 336 27.56 9.82 0.18
C ILE A 336 26.20 9.46 0.82
N GLN A 337 25.21 10.34 0.71
CA GLN A 337 23.82 10.04 1.17
C GLN A 337 23.22 8.85 0.41
N VAL A 338 23.44 8.75 -0.90
CA VAL A 338 22.99 7.62 -1.72
C VAL A 338 23.67 6.34 -1.28
N LEU A 339 24.99 6.36 -1.05
CA LEU A 339 25.77 5.20 -0.57
C LEU A 339 25.26 4.71 0.79
N GLU A 340 25.05 5.63 1.75
CA GLU A 340 24.51 5.31 3.07
C GLU A 340 23.04 4.84 3.00
N GLY A 341 22.26 5.41 2.08
CA GLY A 341 20.90 4.96 1.78
C GLY A 341 20.86 3.51 1.32
N TYR A 342 21.76 3.11 0.40
CA TYR A 342 21.91 1.70 -0.01
C TYR A 342 22.33 0.81 1.15
N ARG A 343 23.28 1.23 1.97
CA ARG A 343 23.73 0.47 3.14
C ARG A 343 22.58 0.20 4.09
N ASN A 344 21.82 1.22 4.46
CA ASN A 344 20.72 1.10 5.40
C ASN A 344 19.58 0.24 4.83
N TYR A 345 19.23 0.42 3.55
CA TYR A 345 18.21 -0.38 2.90
C TYR A 345 18.61 -1.86 2.81
N TYR A 346 19.85 -2.16 2.41
CA TYR A 346 20.31 -3.55 2.30
C TYR A 346 20.45 -4.22 3.66
N ARG A 347 20.87 -3.48 4.69
CA ARG A 347 20.87 -3.97 6.09
C ARG A 347 19.48 -4.28 6.60
N MET A 348 18.47 -3.49 6.23
CA MET A 348 17.09 -3.79 6.59
C MET A 348 16.63 -5.15 6.01
N VAL A 349 17.16 -5.55 4.86
CA VAL A 349 16.78 -6.80 4.18
C VAL A 349 17.63 -7.99 4.64
N GLU A 350 18.99 -7.82 4.69
CA GLU A 350 19.99 -8.89 4.96
C GLU A 350 21.06 -8.37 5.90
N LYS A 351 20.69 -8.03 7.12
CA LYS A 351 21.58 -7.35 8.09
C LYS A 351 22.94 -8.02 8.23
N ASP A 352 22.94 -9.31 8.55
CA ASP A 352 24.18 -10.03 8.90
C ASP A 352 25.12 -10.17 7.70
N THR A 353 24.55 -10.42 6.51
CA THR A 353 25.30 -10.51 5.26
C THR A 353 25.95 -9.17 4.89
N ILE A 354 25.21 -8.07 5.01
CA ILE A 354 25.72 -6.74 4.67
C ILE A 354 26.74 -6.26 5.70
N ASP A 355 26.48 -6.47 6.99
CA ASP A 355 27.41 -6.11 8.05
C ASP A 355 28.72 -6.91 7.94
N ALA A 356 28.66 -8.20 7.59
CA ALA A 356 29.82 -9.02 7.33
C ALA A 356 30.62 -8.52 6.11
N MET A 357 29.93 -8.17 5.01
CA MET A 357 30.57 -7.59 3.82
C MET A 357 31.30 -6.29 4.15
N VAL A 358 30.64 -5.37 4.86
CA VAL A 358 31.25 -4.07 5.22
C VAL A 358 32.46 -4.28 6.15
N ARG A 359 32.37 -5.15 7.16
CA ARG A 359 33.50 -5.49 8.02
C ARG A 359 34.68 -6.07 7.22
N HIS A 360 34.41 -7.03 6.34
CA HIS A 360 35.44 -7.63 5.49
C HIS A 360 36.15 -6.57 4.63
N LEU A 361 35.41 -5.66 4.01
CA LEU A 361 35.97 -4.56 3.24
C LEU A 361 36.78 -3.58 4.11
N SER A 362 36.26 -3.25 5.30
CA SER A 362 36.95 -2.37 6.25
C SER A 362 38.32 -2.95 6.64
N THR A 363 38.37 -4.26 6.95
CA THR A 363 39.63 -4.94 7.25
C THR A 363 40.58 -4.97 6.04
N LYS A 364 40.04 -5.29 4.85
CA LYS A 364 40.86 -5.37 3.61
C LYS A 364 41.45 -4.02 3.21
N LEU A 365 40.75 -2.93 3.44
CA LEU A 365 41.15 -1.57 3.07
C LEU A 365 41.82 -0.83 4.24
N ASN A 366 41.94 -1.46 5.40
CA ASN A 366 42.46 -0.89 6.65
C ASN A 366 41.79 0.45 7.04
N VAL A 367 40.45 0.54 6.89
CA VAL A 367 39.64 1.74 7.15
C VAL A 367 38.29 1.35 7.75
N ASP A 368 37.85 2.02 8.81
CA ASP A 368 36.46 1.89 9.26
C ASP A 368 35.54 2.66 8.30
N ILE A 369 34.94 1.91 7.34
CA ILE A 369 34.09 2.48 6.30
C ILE A 369 32.88 3.16 6.90
N VAL A 370 32.30 2.61 7.97
CA VAL A 370 31.09 3.17 8.58
C VAL A 370 31.41 4.49 9.29
N ALA A 371 32.52 4.54 10.02
CA ALA A 371 32.97 5.77 10.66
C ALA A 371 33.32 6.85 9.63
N LEU A 372 33.95 6.47 8.53
CA LEU A 372 34.31 7.38 7.43
C LEU A 372 33.05 8.01 6.79
N ILE A 373 32.07 7.19 6.40
CA ILE A 373 30.80 7.68 5.84
C ILE A 373 30.10 8.64 6.81
N LYS A 374 30.06 8.29 8.11
CA LYS A 374 29.42 9.15 9.12
C LYS A 374 30.15 10.48 9.32
N ALA A 375 31.48 10.48 9.23
CA ALA A 375 32.27 11.70 9.32
C ALA A 375 31.98 12.65 8.14
N ASP A 376 31.98 12.11 6.91
CA ASP A 376 31.73 12.89 5.71
C ASP A 376 30.27 13.42 5.60
N LEU A 377 29.31 12.68 6.15
CA LEU A 377 27.92 13.16 6.20
C LEU A 377 27.72 14.32 7.20
N LYS A 378 28.60 14.45 8.21
CA LYS A 378 28.57 15.53 9.20
C LYS A 378 29.31 16.79 8.75
N ALA A 379 30.32 16.62 7.88
CA ALA A 379 31.03 17.72 7.25
C ALA A 379 30.13 18.40 6.19
#